data_183e8d9a83f01e8f80f4412169517768
#
_entry.id   183e8d9a83f01e8f80f4412169517768
#
_cell.length_a   1.000
_cell.length_b   1.000
_cell.length_c   1.000
_cell.angle_alpha   90.00
_cell.angle_beta   90.00
_cell.angle_gamma   90.00
#
_symmetry.space_group_name_H-M   'P 1'
#
loop_
_entity.id
_entity.type
_entity.pdbx_description
1 polymer ?
#
loop_
_entity_poly.entity_id
_entity_poly.type
_entity_poly.pdbx_seq_one_letter_code
_entity_poly.pdbx_strand_id
1 'polypeptide(L)'
;MRGFVCTVLLLLAACSSRVRADNPEGAVHLFIAAARSGDRASVYQRLGPETRARIEALLSSSRHQGGRLIAKPEDFFSVGWAPPAWEPAGTRTVHREHDRAEVEVFSAAGDRHALTLVREGKEWKIELPGG
;
A
#
# COMPACT_ATOMS: atom_id res chain seq x y z
N MET A 1 -23.35 16.34 56.79
CA MET A 1 -23.90 15.88 55.50
C MET A 1 -22.75 15.67 54.53
N ARG A 2 -22.42 14.46 54.23
CA ARG A 2 -21.31 14.09 53.34
C ARG A 2 -21.88 13.78 51.98
N GLY A 3 -21.68 14.70 51.01
CA GLY A 3 -22.02 14.48 49.61
C GLY A 3 -20.90 13.71 48.93
N PHE A 4 -21.18 12.49 48.51
CA PHE A 4 -20.33 11.69 47.68
C PHE A 4 -20.54 12.15 46.22
N VAL A 5 -19.60 12.92 45.70
CA VAL A 5 -19.55 13.21 44.25
C VAL A 5 -18.87 12.03 43.57
N CYS A 6 -19.67 11.17 42.98
CA CYS A 6 -19.20 10.07 42.16
C CYS A 6 -18.81 10.63 40.77
N THR A 7 -17.53 10.96 40.58
CA THR A 7 -16.99 11.37 39.29
C THR A 7 -16.85 10.11 38.42
N VAL A 8 -17.84 9.89 37.56
CA VAL A 8 -17.75 8.85 36.54
C VAL A 8 -16.80 9.34 35.46
N LEU A 9 -15.56 8.85 35.47
CA LEU A 9 -14.60 9.02 34.38
C LEU A 9 -15.04 8.13 33.23
N LEU A 10 -15.72 8.71 32.24
CA LEU A 10 -15.96 8.06 30.94
C LEU A 10 -14.62 7.96 30.22
N LEU A 11 -13.98 6.80 30.30
CA LEU A 11 -12.91 6.40 29.41
C LEU A 11 -13.51 6.17 28.00
N LEU A 12 -13.46 7.20 27.19
CA LEU A 12 -13.64 7.08 25.74
C LEU A 12 -12.46 6.29 25.20
N ALA A 13 -12.59 4.97 25.16
CA ALA A 13 -11.71 4.13 24.37
C ALA A 13 -11.95 4.47 22.91
N ALA A 14 -11.19 5.42 22.38
CA ALA A 14 -11.10 5.66 20.94
C ALA A 14 -10.49 4.40 20.32
N CYS A 15 -11.34 3.51 19.82
CA CYS A 15 -10.94 2.44 18.92
C CYS A 15 -10.49 3.08 17.63
N SER A 16 -9.26 3.56 17.61
CA SER A 16 -8.56 3.85 16.36
C SER A 16 -8.30 2.50 15.69
N SER A 17 -9.17 2.10 14.78
CA SER A 17 -8.92 0.97 13.90
C SER A 17 -7.73 1.33 13.01
N ARG A 18 -6.53 0.96 13.47
CA ARG A 18 -5.32 1.12 12.68
C ARG A 18 -5.45 0.27 11.43
N VAL A 19 -5.39 0.92 10.28
CA VAL A 19 -5.28 0.22 9.00
C VAL A 19 -4.02 -0.63 9.04
N ARG A 20 -4.17 -1.92 8.75
CA ARG A 20 -3.08 -2.91 8.81
C ARG A 20 -2.91 -3.61 7.48
N ALA A 21 -1.70 -4.06 7.20
CA ALA A 21 -1.39 -4.87 6.03
C ALA A 21 -1.68 -6.38 6.22
N ASP A 22 -2.31 -6.76 7.32
CA ASP A 22 -2.71 -8.15 7.63
C ASP A 22 -3.95 -8.62 6.86
N ASN A 23 -4.61 -7.72 6.14
CA ASN A 23 -5.65 -8.04 5.18
C ASN A 23 -5.41 -7.30 3.85
N PRO A 24 -5.95 -7.83 2.73
CA PRO A 24 -5.67 -7.28 1.40
C PRO A 24 -6.11 -5.81 1.23
N GLU A 25 -7.28 -5.44 1.68
CA GLU A 25 -7.77 -4.06 1.54
C GLU A 25 -6.94 -3.08 2.37
N GLY A 26 -6.56 -3.45 3.59
CA GLY A 26 -5.67 -2.65 4.42
C GLY A 26 -4.31 -2.43 3.78
N ALA A 27 -3.74 -3.45 3.14
CA ALA A 27 -2.48 -3.34 2.40
C ALA A 27 -2.60 -2.34 1.24
N VAL A 28 -3.70 -2.36 0.49
CA VAL A 28 -3.97 -1.40 -0.60
C VAL A 28 -4.12 0.02 -0.05
N HIS A 29 -4.85 0.23 1.03
CA HIS A 29 -4.98 1.54 1.65
C HIS A 29 -3.64 2.13 2.08
N LEU A 30 -2.79 1.33 2.71
CA LEU A 30 -1.46 1.76 3.13
C LEU A 30 -0.56 2.07 1.93
N PHE A 31 -0.64 1.28 0.87
CA PHE A 31 0.09 1.54 -0.38
C PHE A 31 -0.32 2.87 -1.01
N ILE A 32 -1.61 3.10 -1.17
CA ILE A 32 -2.15 4.34 -1.74
C ILE A 32 -1.75 5.54 -0.88
N ALA A 33 -1.85 5.44 0.44
CA ALA A 33 -1.45 6.51 1.36
C ALA A 33 0.03 6.85 1.24
N ALA A 34 0.92 5.84 1.18
CA ALA A 34 2.35 6.03 0.98
C ALA A 34 2.64 6.71 -0.38
N ALA A 35 1.99 6.25 -1.44
CA ALA A 35 2.12 6.81 -2.77
C ALA A 35 1.72 8.30 -2.82
N ARG A 36 0.61 8.64 -2.20
CA ARG A 36 0.08 10.02 -2.18
C ARG A 36 0.92 10.96 -1.31
N SER A 37 1.51 10.46 -0.25
CA SER A 37 2.42 11.26 0.61
C SER A 37 3.82 11.40 0.02
N GLY A 38 4.14 10.71 -1.08
CA GLY A 38 5.47 10.68 -1.66
C GLY A 38 6.49 9.87 -0.85
N ASP A 39 6.03 9.02 0.04
CA ASP A 39 6.87 8.12 0.84
C ASP A 39 7.30 6.90 0.00
N ARG A 40 8.32 7.11 -0.82
CA ARG A 40 8.83 6.11 -1.76
C ARG A 40 9.36 4.86 -1.09
N ALA A 41 10.00 5.00 0.06
CA ALA A 41 10.51 3.86 0.82
C ALA A 41 9.37 2.96 1.30
N SER A 42 8.30 3.53 1.83
CA SER A 42 7.11 2.78 2.22
C SER A 42 6.40 2.17 1.02
N VAL A 43 6.31 2.85 -0.12
CA VAL A 43 5.78 2.29 -1.37
C VAL A 43 6.56 1.02 -1.75
N TYR A 44 7.89 1.10 -1.80
CA TYR A 44 8.74 -0.03 -2.16
C TYR A 44 8.58 -1.22 -1.19
N GLN A 45 8.54 -0.96 0.10
CA GLN A 45 8.37 -1.99 1.13
C GLN A 45 7.03 -2.72 1.04
N ARG A 46 6.01 -2.08 0.46
CA ARG A 46 4.68 -2.67 0.28
C ARG A 46 4.52 -3.45 -1.01
N LEU A 47 5.52 -3.44 -1.87
CA LEU A 47 5.54 -4.25 -3.08
C LEU A 47 5.85 -5.71 -2.77
N GLY A 48 5.29 -6.59 -3.56
CA GLY A 48 5.55 -8.02 -3.49
C GLY A 48 6.93 -8.41 -4.04
N PRO A 49 7.36 -9.64 -3.76
CA PRO A 49 8.71 -10.09 -4.09
C PRO A 49 8.99 -10.09 -5.60
N GLU A 50 8.00 -10.43 -6.42
CA GLU A 50 8.14 -10.45 -7.88
C GLU A 50 8.33 -9.04 -8.45
N THR A 51 7.53 -8.08 -7.99
CA THR A 51 7.66 -6.67 -8.40
C THR A 51 8.99 -6.09 -7.96
N ARG A 52 9.42 -6.33 -6.72
CA ARG A 52 10.73 -5.89 -6.23
C ARG A 52 11.87 -6.46 -7.06
N ALA A 53 11.83 -7.76 -7.36
CA ALA A 53 12.85 -8.41 -8.20
C ALA A 53 12.93 -7.80 -9.60
N ARG A 54 11.80 -7.47 -10.22
CA ARG A 54 11.79 -6.78 -11.52
C ARG A 54 12.41 -5.39 -11.45
N ILE A 55 12.11 -4.62 -10.41
CA ILE A 55 12.70 -3.29 -10.19
C ILE A 55 14.22 -3.41 -10.03
N GLU A 56 14.70 -4.34 -9.24
CA GLU A 56 16.13 -4.57 -9.03
C GLU A 56 16.84 -5.01 -10.32
N ALA A 57 16.19 -5.85 -11.14
CA ALA A 57 16.72 -6.26 -12.44
C ALA A 57 16.85 -5.06 -13.41
N LEU A 58 15.84 -4.19 -13.45
CA LEU A 58 15.88 -2.96 -14.26
C LEU A 58 16.99 -2.02 -13.81
N LEU A 59 17.19 -1.86 -12.51
CA LEU A 59 18.27 -1.03 -11.96
C LEU A 59 19.66 -1.60 -12.29
N SER A 60 19.81 -2.91 -12.21
CA SER A 60 21.05 -3.58 -12.59
C SER A 60 21.40 -3.36 -14.07
N SER A 61 20.40 -3.48 -14.96
CA SER A 61 20.55 -3.21 -16.39
C SER A 61 20.96 -1.76 -16.66
N SER A 62 20.33 -0.81 -15.98
CA SER A 62 20.63 0.62 -16.13
C SER A 62 22.05 0.97 -15.72
N ARG A 63 22.57 0.35 -14.68
CA ARG A 63 23.98 0.55 -14.23
C ARG A 63 24.98 0.08 -15.26
N HIS A 64 24.69 -0.99 -15.99
CA HIS A 64 25.58 -1.52 -17.04
C HIS A 64 25.58 -0.67 -18.33
N GLN A 65 24.56 0.14 -18.53
CA GLN A 65 24.42 0.97 -19.74
C GLN A 65 24.90 2.43 -19.57
N GLY A 66 25.56 2.75 -18.44
CA GLY A 66 26.04 4.12 -18.18
C GLY A 66 24.93 5.15 -17.93
N GLY A 67 23.73 4.67 -17.61
CA GLY A 67 22.59 5.51 -17.29
C GLY A 67 22.74 6.24 -15.95
N ARG A 68 21.87 7.21 -15.71
CA ARG A 68 21.81 7.98 -14.48
C ARG A 68 21.71 7.04 -13.28
N LEU A 69 22.64 7.14 -12.35
CA LEU A 69 22.70 6.30 -11.16
C LEU A 69 21.43 6.48 -10.32
N ILE A 70 20.55 5.51 -10.40
CA ILE A 70 19.50 5.33 -9.40
C ILE A 70 20.15 4.58 -8.25
N ALA A 71 20.42 5.27 -7.14
CA ALA A 71 21.19 4.72 -6.04
C ALA A 71 20.41 3.67 -5.24
N LYS A 72 19.09 3.82 -5.14
CA LYS A 72 18.22 2.97 -4.33
C LYS A 72 16.98 2.53 -5.12
N PRO A 73 16.46 1.32 -4.87
CA PRO A 73 15.26 0.81 -5.54
C PRO A 73 14.03 1.73 -5.41
N GLU A 74 13.86 2.39 -4.27
CA GLU A 74 12.75 3.33 -4.07
C GLU A 74 12.83 4.59 -4.95
N ASP A 75 14.02 4.93 -5.45
CA ASP A 75 14.20 6.06 -6.36
C ASP A 75 13.61 5.79 -7.76
N PHE A 76 13.34 4.52 -8.08
CA PHE A 76 12.63 4.14 -9.30
C PHE A 76 11.29 4.86 -9.44
N PHE A 77 10.60 5.09 -8.35
CA PHE A 77 9.31 5.78 -8.33
C PHE A 77 9.40 7.29 -8.57
N SER A 78 10.60 7.87 -8.60
CA SER A 78 10.77 9.28 -8.93
C SER A 78 10.82 9.56 -10.43
N VAL A 79 10.98 8.52 -11.28
CA VAL A 79 11.33 8.67 -12.70
C VAL A 79 10.16 8.43 -13.66
N GLY A 80 8.97 8.13 -13.18
CA GLY A 80 7.85 7.91 -14.11
C GLY A 80 6.63 7.23 -13.53
N TRP A 81 6.66 6.91 -12.26
CA TRP A 81 5.49 6.38 -11.60
C TRP A 81 4.71 7.51 -10.92
N ALA A 82 3.51 7.74 -11.37
CA ALA A 82 2.58 8.63 -10.73
C ALA A 82 1.46 7.81 -10.07
N PRO A 83 1.02 8.17 -8.86
CA PRO A 83 -0.20 7.61 -8.31
C PRO A 83 -1.37 7.89 -9.26
N PRO A 84 -2.43 7.08 -9.23
CA PRO A 84 -3.62 7.33 -10.03
C PRO A 84 -4.07 8.79 -9.88
N ALA A 85 -4.33 9.46 -10.99
CA ALA A 85 -4.75 10.86 -11.00
C ALA A 85 -6.12 11.09 -10.36
N TRP A 86 -6.90 10.01 -10.20
CA TRP A 86 -8.23 10.06 -9.61
C TRP A 86 -8.20 9.68 -8.12
N GLU A 87 -9.15 10.25 -7.38
CA GLU A 87 -9.31 10.00 -5.94
C GLU A 87 -9.99 8.65 -5.70
N PRO A 88 -9.35 7.71 -5.00
CA PRO A 88 -10.02 6.47 -4.59
C PRO A 88 -11.18 6.75 -3.64
N ALA A 89 -12.37 6.25 -3.98
CA ALA A 89 -13.54 6.31 -3.12
C ALA A 89 -13.65 5.08 -2.21
N GLY A 90 -13.10 3.94 -2.63
CA GLY A 90 -13.12 2.73 -1.83
C GLY A 90 -12.35 1.58 -2.46
N THR A 91 -12.31 0.49 -1.71
CA THR A 91 -11.67 -0.77 -2.11
C THR A 91 -12.62 -1.93 -1.85
N ARG A 92 -12.49 -2.98 -2.66
CA ARG A 92 -13.25 -4.21 -2.50
C ARG A 92 -12.39 -5.41 -2.86
N THR A 93 -12.30 -6.40 -1.98
CA THR A 93 -11.70 -7.68 -2.31
C THR A 93 -12.66 -8.44 -3.22
N VAL A 94 -12.24 -8.72 -4.45
CA VAL A 94 -13.04 -9.44 -5.45
C VAL A 94 -12.70 -10.92 -5.50
N HIS A 95 -11.47 -11.27 -5.14
CA HIS A 95 -11.01 -12.66 -5.03
C HIS A 95 -9.99 -12.79 -3.90
N ARG A 96 -10.03 -13.91 -3.17
CA ARG A 96 -9.07 -14.21 -2.11
C ARG A 96 -8.85 -15.69 -1.99
N GLU A 97 -7.60 -16.08 -2.03
CA GLU A 97 -7.06 -17.39 -1.69
C GLU A 97 -6.15 -17.27 -0.46
N HIS A 98 -5.50 -18.37 -0.08
CA HIS A 98 -4.64 -18.39 1.10
C HIS A 98 -3.49 -17.37 1.03
N ASP A 99 -2.84 -17.27 -0.12
CA ASP A 99 -1.63 -16.49 -0.37
C ASP A 99 -1.75 -15.46 -1.50
N ARG A 100 -2.90 -15.38 -2.17
CA ARG A 100 -3.19 -14.43 -3.24
C ARG A 100 -4.55 -13.79 -3.06
N ALA A 101 -4.63 -12.52 -3.46
CA ALA A 101 -5.89 -11.80 -3.48
C ALA A 101 -5.92 -10.81 -4.65
N GLU A 102 -7.12 -10.46 -5.06
CA GLU A 102 -7.36 -9.37 -5.98
C GLU A 102 -8.27 -8.34 -5.29
N VAL A 103 -7.82 -7.10 -5.29
CA VAL A 103 -8.54 -5.97 -4.71
C VAL A 103 -8.84 -4.96 -5.80
N GLU A 104 -10.10 -4.64 -5.97
CA GLU A 104 -10.54 -3.57 -6.86
C GLU A 104 -10.55 -2.25 -6.09
N VAL A 105 -9.90 -1.25 -6.65
CA VAL A 105 -9.95 0.15 -6.19
C VAL A 105 -10.88 0.90 -7.13
N PHE A 106 -11.82 1.64 -6.61
CA PHE A 106 -12.78 2.39 -7.41
C PHE A 106 -12.88 3.86 -6.99
N SER A 107 -13.18 4.72 -7.95
CA SER A 107 -13.47 6.14 -7.73
C SER A 107 -14.97 6.40 -7.64
N ALA A 108 -15.34 7.58 -7.14
CA ALA A 108 -16.73 8.03 -7.13
C ALA A 108 -17.31 8.20 -8.55
N ALA A 109 -16.45 8.45 -9.55
CA ALA A 109 -16.83 8.59 -10.96
C ALA A 109 -17.01 7.25 -11.69
N GLY A 110 -16.67 6.11 -11.05
CA GLY A 110 -16.80 4.77 -11.62
C GLY A 110 -15.53 4.18 -12.24
N ASP A 111 -14.41 4.87 -12.15
CA ASP A 111 -13.11 4.28 -12.53
C ASP A 111 -12.78 3.11 -11.62
N ARG A 112 -12.18 2.05 -12.20
CA ARG A 112 -11.84 0.83 -11.48
C ARG A 112 -10.46 0.34 -11.88
N HIS A 113 -9.67 -0.07 -10.88
CA HIS A 113 -8.39 -0.71 -11.07
C HIS A 113 -8.26 -1.92 -10.17
N ALA A 114 -7.94 -3.07 -10.75
CA ALA A 114 -7.67 -4.28 -10.00
C ALA A 114 -6.17 -4.34 -9.64
N LEU A 115 -5.88 -4.63 -8.38
CA LEU A 115 -4.55 -4.87 -7.88
C LEU A 115 -4.42 -6.32 -7.44
N THR A 116 -3.36 -6.98 -7.88
CA THR A 116 -3.01 -8.31 -7.40
C THR A 116 -2.15 -8.17 -6.15
N LEU A 117 -2.46 -8.98 -5.14
CA LEU A 117 -1.70 -9.04 -3.90
C LEU A 117 -1.22 -10.46 -3.65
N VAL A 118 -0.07 -10.56 -3.00
CA VAL A 118 0.48 -11.82 -2.50
C VAL A 118 0.74 -11.69 -1.01
N ARG A 119 0.65 -12.80 -0.31
CA ARG A 119 0.97 -12.85 1.11
C ARG A 119 2.45 -13.14 1.30
N GLU A 120 3.13 -12.27 2.03
CA GLU A 120 4.52 -12.43 2.44
C GLU A 120 4.59 -12.40 3.97
N GLY A 121 4.77 -13.57 4.59
CA GLY A 121 4.66 -13.71 6.04
C GLY A 121 3.24 -13.43 6.54
N LYS A 122 3.09 -12.44 7.40
CA LYS A 122 1.79 -12.01 7.95
C LYS A 122 1.16 -10.84 7.19
N GLU A 123 1.86 -10.30 6.21
CA GLU A 123 1.43 -9.11 5.48
C GLU A 123 1.09 -9.42 4.03
N TRP A 124 0.15 -8.64 3.51
CA TRP A 124 -0.17 -8.62 2.09
C TRP A 124 0.67 -7.57 1.39
N LYS A 125 1.20 -7.93 0.24
CA LYS A 125 2.07 -7.10 -0.61
C LYS A 125 1.46 -6.97 -1.99
N ILE A 126 1.72 -5.84 -2.64
CA ILE A 126 1.13 -5.51 -3.93
C ILE A 126 2.07 -5.93 -5.05
N GLU A 127 1.57 -6.73 -5.99
CA GLU A 127 2.26 -7.04 -7.22
C GLU A 127 1.75 -6.12 -8.33
N LEU A 128 2.64 -5.31 -8.87
CA LEU A 128 2.33 -4.45 -10.01
C LEU A 128 2.32 -5.28 -11.29
N PRO A 129 1.43 -4.99 -12.24
CA PRO A 129 1.42 -5.68 -13.52
C PRO A 129 2.78 -5.54 -14.21
N GLY A 130 3.21 -6.61 -14.86
CA GLY A 130 4.37 -6.57 -15.74
C GLY A 130 4.07 -5.69 -16.94
N GLY A 131 4.98 -4.76 -17.26
CA GLY A 131 4.94 -4.02 -18.51
C GLY A 131 5.29 -4.91 -19.70
#